data_d97ecec2d5568282cc00dc49f0b406e6
#
_entry.id   d97ecec2d5568282cc00dc49f0b406e6
#
_cell.length_a   1.000
_cell.length_b   1.000
_cell.length_c   1.000
_cell.angle_alpha   90.00
_cell.angle_beta   90.00
_cell.angle_gamma   90.00
#
_symmetry.space_group_name_H-M   'P 1'
#
loop_
_entity.id
_entity.type
_entity.pdbx_description
1 polymer ?
#
loop_
_entity_poly.entity_id
_entity_poly.type
_entity_poly.pdbx_seq_one_letter_code
_entity_poly.pdbx_strand_id
1 'polypeptide(L)'
;LEVFYALYLETAKRQDRRLEDYVYFKELFRSARVWRLDLELYLARRLGETVATAIIARCLDTAWYLFSASTKETRSSAGPSAILAAALIDASGWGHASMDLMGVSPAGLDTHPLSKVTRFKAGFGGRRVSRAGAWDYVVKPAAYARLP
;
A
#
# COMPACT_ATOMS: atom_id res chain seq x y z
N LEU A 1 -7.17 -1.69 13.83
CA LEU A 1 -6.31 -2.57 13.03
C LEU A 1 -7.06 -3.85 12.62
N GLU A 2 -7.93 -4.41 13.46
CA GLU A 2 -8.71 -5.63 13.18
C GLU A 2 -9.54 -5.53 11.91
N VAL A 3 -10.26 -4.42 11.72
CA VAL A 3 -11.07 -4.17 10.52
C VAL A 3 -10.19 -4.14 9.26
N PHE A 4 -9.01 -3.51 9.34
CA PHE A 4 -8.03 -3.53 8.25
C PHE A 4 -7.63 -4.96 7.92
N TYR A 5 -7.26 -5.74 8.94
CA TYR A 5 -6.74 -7.09 8.72
C TYR A 5 -7.79 -8.03 8.14
N ALA A 6 -9.05 -7.92 8.57
CA ALA A 6 -10.15 -8.69 7.99
C ALA A 6 -10.30 -8.43 6.48
N LEU A 7 -10.31 -7.15 6.06
CA LEU A 7 -10.36 -6.79 4.63
C LEU A 7 -9.09 -7.16 3.87
N TYR A 8 -7.92 -7.12 4.54
CA TYR A 8 -6.65 -7.52 3.97
C TYR A 8 -6.63 -9.01 3.63
N LEU A 9 -7.13 -9.87 4.53
CA LEU A 9 -7.28 -11.31 4.29
C LEU A 9 -8.20 -11.58 3.09
N GLU A 10 -9.34 -10.91 3.02
CA GLU A 10 -10.29 -11.06 1.90
C GLU A 10 -9.65 -10.64 0.56
N THR A 11 -8.94 -9.51 0.57
CA THR A 11 -8.27 -8.98 -0.61
C THR A 11 -7.16 -9.90 -1.09
N ALA A 12 -6.36 -10.45 -0.20
CA ALA A 12 -5.24 -11.32 -0.54
C ALA A 12 -5.72 -12.67 -1.09
N LYS A 13 -6.74 -13.28 -0.49
CA LYS A 13 -7.39 -14.49 -1.04
C LYS A 13 -7.86 -14.28 -2.47
N ARG A 14 -8.44 -13.09 -2.76
CA ARG A 14 -8.94 -12.74 -4.09
C ARG A 14 -7.83 -12.50 -5.12
N GLN A 15 -6.64 -12.08 -4.66
CA GLN A 15 -5.51 -11.72 -5.52
C GLN A 15 -4.42 -12.78 -5.58
N ASP A 16 -4.59 -13.91 -4.88
CA ASP A 16 -3.58 -14.97 -4.74
C ASP A 16 -2.21 -14.41 -4.34
N ARG A 17 -2.19 -13.59 -3.28
CA ARG A 17 -0.98 -12.93 -2.81
C ARG A 17 -0.53 -13.50 -1.47
N ARG A 18 0.80 -13.57 -1.26
CA ARG A 18 1.37 -13.83 0.05
C ARG A 18 0.89 -12.76 1.03
N LEU A 19 0.57 -13.20 2.24
CA LEU A 19 0.05 -12.39 3.32
C LEU A 19 1.12 -12.15 4.37
N GLU A 20 1.17 -10.92 4.86
CA GLU A 20 1.73 -10.64 6.17
C GLU A 20 0.71 -11.03 7.25
N ASP A 21 1.19 -11.51 8.39
CA ASP A 21 0.31 -11.89 9.50
C ASP A 21 -0.14 -10.66 10.31
N TYR A 22 -1.09 -10.88 11.22
CA TYR A 22 -1.61 -9.79 12.06
C TYR A 22 -0.53 -9.23 13.02
N VAL A 23 0.40 -10.08 13.45
CA VAL A 23 1.51 -9.69 14.33
C VAL A 23 2.43 -8.72 13.61
N TYR A 24 2.73 -8.95 12.33
CA TYR A 24 3.49 -8.02 11.49
C TYR A 24 2.91 -6.59 11.54
N PHE A 25 1.61 -6.44 11.35
CA PHE A 25 0.98 -5.11 11.37
C PHE A 25 0.98 -4.48 12.76
N LYS A 26 0.81 -5.26 13.82
CA LYS A 26 0.95 -4.77 15.21
C LYS A 26 2.36 -4.23 15.46
N GLU A 27 3.38 -4.99 15.06
CA GLU A 27 4.78 -4.59 15.21
C GLU A 27 5.14 -3.39 14.32
N LEU A 28 4.57 -3.31 13.12
CA LEU A 28 4.73 -2.15 12.25
C LEU A 28 4.26 -0.86 12.93
N PHE A 29 3.05 -0.85 13.49
CA PHE A 29 2.53 0.31 14.21
C PHE A 29 3.30 0.60 15.51
N ARG A 30 3.74 -0.45 16.23
CA ARG A 30 4.56 -0.29 17.42
C ARG A 30 5.92 0.33 17.09
N SER A 31 6.60 -0.17 16.08
CA SER A 31 7.90 0.31 15.63
C SER A 31 7.83 1.73 15.06
N ALA A 32 6.78 2.04 14.33
CA ALA A 32 6.56 3.38 13.80
C ALA A 32 6.55 4.44 14.92
N ARG A 33 5.89 4.16 16.04
CA ARG A 33 5.89 5.06 17.21
C ARG A 33 7.30 5.28 17.78
N VAL A 34 8.12 4.22 17.85
CA VAL A 34 9.50 4.30 18.35
C VAL A 34 10.37 5.16 17.44
N TRP A 35 10.22 5.00 16.13
CA TRP A 35 11.01 5.69 15.12
C TRP A 35 10.41 7.03 14.66
N ARG A 36 9.33 7.49 15.31
CA ARG A 36 8.62 8.72 14.94
C ARG A 36 8.18 8.75 13.48
N LEU A 37 7.84 7.58 12.96
CA LEU A 37 7.20 7.44 11.65
C LEU A 37 5.70 7.52 11.86
N ASP A 38 5.05 8.47 11.21
CA ASP A 38 3.60 8.57 11.28
C ASP A 38 2.95 7.50 10.40
N LEU A 39 2.19 6.61 11.03
CA LEU A 39 1.34 5.66 10.34
C LEU A 39 -0.12 5.97 10.63
N GLU A 40 -0.90 6.12 9.58
CA GLU A 40 -2.34 6.32 9.67
C GLU A 40 -3.12 5.21 8.98
N LEU A 41 -4.24 4.86 9.61
CA LEU A 41 -5.20 3.91 9.09
C LEU A 41 -6.43 4.64 8.57
N TYR A 42 -6.62 4.62 7.26
CA TYR A 42 -7.80 5.16 6.59
C TYR A 42 -8.87 4.09 6.43
N LEU A 43 -10.11 4.47 6.69
CA LEU A 43 -11.29 3.62 6.53
C LEU A 43 -12.34 4.35 5.68
N ALA A 44 -12.75 3.78 4.56
CA ALA A 44 -13.91 4.22 3.82
C ALA A 44 -15.14 3.42 4.26
N ARG A 45 -16.20 4.12 4.66
CA ARG A 45 -17.46 3.51 5.09
C ARG A 45 -18.59 3.85 4.13
N ARG A 46 -19.47 2.88 3.91
CA ARG A 46 -20.70 3.03 3.15
C ARG A 46 -21.83 2.37 3.92
N LEU A 47 -22.90 3.10 4.19
CA LEU A 47 -24.06 2.61 4.97
C LEU A 47 -23.66 1.97 6.30
N GLY A 48 -22.65 2.56 6.98
CA GLY A 48 -22.17 2.07 8.27
C GLY A 48 -21.08 1.01 8.21
N GLU A 49 -20.90 0.33 7.09
CA GLU A 49 -19.92 -0.74 6.91
C GLU A 49 -18.61 -0.24 6.30
N THR A 50 -17.47 -0.80 6.73
CA THR A 50 -16.17 -0.49 6.14
C THR A 50 -15.99 -1.26 4.84
N VAL A 51 -15.89 -0.53 3.72
CA VAL A 51 -15.78 -1.09 2.37
C VAL A 51 -14.37 -1.06 1.81
N ALA A 52 -13.51 -0.20 2.32
CA ALA A 52 -12.09 -0.15 1.97
C ALA A 52 -11.26 0.41 3.12
N THR A 53 -9.97 0.11 3.10
CA THR A 53 -9.00 0.56 4.08
C THR A 53 -7.63 0.73 3.46
N ALA A 54 -6.79 1.62 4.02
CA ALA A 54 -5.39 1.73 3.66
C ALA A 54 -4.54 2.15 4.86
N ILE A 55 -3.27 1.75 4.84
CA ILE A 55 -2.22 2.25 5.74
C ILE A 55 -1.35 3.21 4.95
N ILE A 56 -1.28 4.44 5.43
CA ILE A 56 -0.46 5.52 4.88
C ILE A 56 0.68 5.78 5.87
N ALA A 57 1.92 5.78 5.38
CA ALA A 57 3.07 6.22 6.15
C ALA A 57 3.44 7.63 5.75
N ARG A 58 3.96 8.41 6.71
CA ARG A 58 4.51 9.74 6.47
C ARG A 58 5.85 9.90 7.15
N CYS A 59 6.81 10.40 6.43
CA CYS A 59 8.13 10.70 6.96
C CYS A 59 8.76 11.82 6.13
N LEU A 60 9.35 12.79 6.77
CA LEU A 60 9.95 13.95 6.12
C LEU A 60 8.92 14.64 5.18
N ASP A 61 9.25 14.78 3.91
CA ASP A 61 8.46 15.45 2.89
C ASP A 61 7.60 14.53 2.02
N THR A 62 7.59 13.23 2.33
CA THR A 62 6.91 12.21 1.51
C THR A 62 5.90 11.39 2.32
N ALA A 63 4.76 11.13 1.71
CA ALA A 63 3.79 10.14 2.17
C ALA A 63 3.85 8.88 1.29
N TRP A 64 3.50 7.71 1.83
CA TRP A 64 3.51 6.42 1.12
C TRP A 64 2.19 5.68 1.30
N TYR A 65 1.60 5.22 0.20
CA TYR A 65 0.42 4.35 0.18
C TYR A 65 0.85 2.90 0.35
N LEU A 66 1.15 2.47 1.60
CA LEU A 66 1.84 1.20 1.88
C LEU A 66 0.97 -0.02 1.63
N PHE A 67 -0.19 -0.06 2.25
CA PHE A 67 -1.11 -1.20 2.18
C PHE A 67 -2.52 -0.72 1.92
N SER A 68 -3.29 -1.50 1.17
CA SER A 68 -4.71 -1.24 0.97
C SER A 68 -5.49 -2.53 0.77
N ALA A 69 -6.73 -2.51 1.23
CA ALA A 69 -7.65 -3.62 1.10
C ALA A 69 -9.07 -3.11 0.87
N SER A 70 -9.91 -3.97 0.31
CA SER A 70 -11.30 -3.61 0.02
C SER A 70 -12.18 -4.84 -0.11
N THR A 71 -13.47 -4.70 0.14
CA THR A 71 -14.46 -5.74 -0.09
C THR A 71 -14.58 -6.09 -1.59
N LYS A 72 -15.19 -7.23 -1.91
CA LYS A 72 -15.42 -7.64 -3.30
C LYS A 72 -16.38 -6.69 -4.05
N GLU A 73 -17.31 -6.11 -3.33
CA GLU A 73 -18.34 -5.22 -3.88
C GLU A 73 -17.85 -3.80 -4.19
N THR A 74 -16.59 -3.51 -3.87
CA THR A 74 -15.98 -2.16 -3.99
C THR A 74 -15.91 -1.61 -5.39
N ARG A 75 -16.14 -2.39 -6.45
CA ARG A 75 -16.20 -1.85 -7.82
C ARG A 75 -17.30 -0.78 -8.00
N SER A 76 -18.35 -0.85 -7.18
CA SER A 76 -19.46 0.12 -7.17
C SER A 76 -19.37 1.15 -6.04
N SER A 77 -18.46 0.99 -5.07
CA SER A 77 -18.47 1.81 -3.84
C SER A 77 -17.46 2.96 -3.86
N ALA A 78 -16.57 3.03 -4.86
CA ALA A 78 -15.48 4.02 -4.94
C ALA A 78 -14.60 4.13 -3.67
N GLY A 79 -14.72 3.18 -2.72
CA GLY A 79 -14.02 3.23 -1.42
C GLY A 79 -12.50 3.42 -1.54
N PRO A 80 -11.77 2.61 -2.33
CA PRO A 80 -10.33 2.81 -2.51
C PRO A 80 -9.97 4.19 -3.11
N SER A 81 -10.80 4.69 -4.03
CA SER A 81 -10.60 6.02 -4.63
C SER A 81 -10.83 7.13 -3.62
N ALA A 82 -11.86 7.01 -2.77
CA ALA A 82 -12.12 7.97 -1.71
C ALA A 82 -10.97 8.03 -0.69
N ILE A 83 -10.43 6.87 -0.29
CA ILE A 83 -9.27 6.81 0.61
C ILE A 83 -8.06 7.49 -0.02
N LEU A 84 -7.71 7.15 -1.26
CA LEU A 84 -6.52 7.71 -1.89
C LEU A 84 -6.67 9.21 -2.14
N ALA A 85 -7.86 9.68 -2.52
CA ALA A 85 -8.15 11.11 -2.64
C ALA A 85 -7.99 11.84 -1.30
N ALA A 86 -8.56 11.30 -0.21
CA ALA A 86 -8.42 11.86 1.13
C ALA A 86 -6.94 11.90 1.57
N ALA A 87 -6.22 10.80 1.39
CA ALA A 87 -4.82 10.71 1.75
C ALA A 87 -3.93 11.71 0.98
N LEU A 88 -4.23 11.97 -0.31
CA LEU A 88 -3.53 12.98 -1.11
C LEU A 88 -3.82 14.40 -0.61
N ILE A 89 -5.09 14.70 -0.29
CA ILE A 89 -5.51 15.99 0.27
C ILE A 89 -4.82 16.22 1.62
N ASP A 90 -4.86 15.23 2.51
CA ASP A 90 -4.25 15.31 3.82
C ASP A 90 -2.73 15.48 3.73
N ALA A 91 -2.05 14.68 2.90
CA ALA A 91 -0.60 14.80 2.67
C ALA A 91 -0.22 16.20 2.18
N SER A 92 -0.99 16.78 1.26
CA SER A 92 -0.79 18.16 0.78
C SER A 92 -1.05 19.17 1.90
N GLY A 93 -2.12 18.99 2.68
CA GLY A 93 -2.47 19.87 3.79
C GLY A 93 -1.43 19.89 4.92
N TRP A 94 -0.71 18.80 5.11
CA TRP A 94 0.40 18.70 6.07
C TRP A 94 1.76 19.11 5.50
N GLY A 95 1.81 19.56 4.23
CA GLY A 95 3.01 20.09 3.60
C GLY A 95 3.95 19.04 3.02
N HIS A 96 3.50 17.79 2.82
CA HIS A 96 4.31 16.80 2.11
C HIS A 96 4.43 17.16 0.63
N ALA A 97 5.65 17.14 0.12
CA ALA A 97 5.95 17.49 -1.27
C ALA A 97 5.53 16.41 -2.27
N SER A 98 5.39 15.16 -1.79
CA SER A 98 5.07 14.01 -2.66
C SER A 98 4.33 12.91 -1.93
N MET A 99 3.62 12.07 -2.70
CA MET A 99 3.06 10.81 -2.24
C MET A 99 3.48 9.68 -3.17
N ASP A 100 4.21 8.70 -2.63
CA ASP A 100 4.59 7.49 -3.36
C ASP A 100 3.43 6.48 -3.30
N LEU A 101 2.86 6.16 -4.44
CA LEU A 101 1.79 5.17 -4.56
C LEU A 101 2.31 3.74 -4.64
N MET A 102 3.60 3.53 -4.41
CA MET A 102 4.26 2.23 -4.43
C MET A 102 4.25 1.54 -5.81
N GLY A 103 4.57 0.25 -5.85
CA GLY A 103 4.80 -0.51 -7.07
C GLY A 103 3.66 -0.44 -8.10
N VAL A 104 4.07 -0.39 -9.36
CA VAL A 104 3.23 -0.48 -10.56
C VAL A 104 3.82 -1.49 -11.55
N SER A 105 3.03 -1.92 -12.54
CA SER A 105 3.54 -2.79 -13.60
C SER A 105 4.60 -2.06 -14.43
N PRO A 106 5.61 -2.77 -14.98
CA PRO A 106 6.48 -2.20 -15.99
C PRO A 106 5.69 -1.63 -17.19
N ALA A 107 6.27 -0.67 -17.91
CA ALA A 107 5.62 -0.09 -19.07
C ALA A 107 5.40 -1.15 -20.17
N GLY A 108 4.23 -1.14 -20.82
CA GLY A 108 3.91 -2.05 -21.91
C GLY A 108 3.56 -3.49 -21.50
N LEU A 109 3.49 -3.81 -20.21
CA LEU A 109 3.11 -5.15 -19.71
C LEU A 109 1.69 -5.17 -19.15
N ASP A 110 0.68 -5.19 -20.03
CA ASP A 110 -0.73 -5.22 -19.64
C ASP A 110 -1.16 -6.53 -18.97
N THR A 111 -0.46 -7.63 -19.22
CA THR A 111 -0.68 -8.94 -18.60
C THR A 111 -0.07 -9.06 -17.21
N HIS A 112 0.71 -8.06 -16.76
CA HIS A 112 1.36 -8.10 -15.45
C HIS A 112 0.32 -8.14 -14.31
N PRO A 113 0.53 -8.89 -13.22
CA PRO A 113 -0.41 -8.97 -12.09
C PRO A 113 -0.80 -7.62 -11.50
N LEU A 114 0.08 -6.61 -11.57
CA LEU A 114 -0.18 -5.25 -11.10
C LEU A 114 -0.90 -4.35 -12.12
N SER A 115 -1.25 -4.82 -13.32
CA SER A 115 -1.83 -3.98 -14.38
C SER A 115 -3.10 -3.23 -13.94
N LYS A 116 -4.00 -3.93 -13.21
CA LYS A 116 -5.23 -3.32 -12.67
C LYS A 116 -4.94 -2.25 -11.61
N VAL A 117 -3.97 -2.52 -10.72
CA VAL A 117 -3.52 -1.58 -9.69
C VAL A 117 -2.81 -0.38 -10.33
N THR A 118 -2.03 -0.61 -11.38
CA THR A 118 -1.37 0.43 -12.15
C THR A 118 -2.38 1.39 -12.78
N ARG A 119 -3.44 0.86 -13.41
CA ARG A 119 -4.52 1.67 -13.98
C ARG A 119 -5.24 2.50 -12.91
N PHE A 120 -5.52 1.91 -11.76
CA PHE A 120 -6.10 2.62 -10.62
C PHE A 120 -5.22 3.79 -10.18
N LYS A 121 -3.92 3.56 -9.95
CA LYS A 121 -2.97 4.60 -9.51
C LYS A 121 -2.79 5.69 -10.58
N ALA A 122 -2.69 5.32 -11.85
CA ALA A 122 -2.58 6.27 -12.96
C ALA A 122 -3.78 7.24 -13.06
N GLY A 123 -4.96 6.81 -12.63
CA GLY A 123 -6.16 7.67 -12.58
C GLY A 123 -6.04 8.89 -11.66
N PHE A 124 -5.04 8.93 -10.77
CA PHE A 124 -4.75 10.07 -9.90
C PHE A 124 -3.66 11.01 -10.45
N GLY A 125 -3.22 10.81 -11.69
CA GLY A 125 -2.33 11.75 -12.39
C GLY A 125 -0.86 11.69 -11.99
N GLY A 126 -0.45 10.69 -11.19
CA GLY A 126 0.95 10.50 -10.79
C GLY A 126 1.88 10.14 -11.95
N ARG A 127 3.16 10.47 -11.84
CA ARG A 127 4.19 10.04 -12.79
C ARG A 127 4.79 8.69 -12.38
N ARG A 128 5.11 7.85 -13.36
CA ARG A 128 5.86 6.63 -13.12
C ARG A 128 7.34 6.95 -12.95
N VAL A 129 7.94 6.40 -11.88
CA VAL A 129 9.38 6.52 -11.61
C VAL A 129 10.01 5.15 -11.72
N SER A 130 11.01 5.01 -12.59
CA SER A 130 11.85 3.82 -12.66
C SER A 130 13.01 3.96 -11.68
N ARG A 131 13.20 2.96 -10.84
CA ARG A 131 14.32 2.89 -9.89
C ARG A 131 15.30 1.82 -10.34
N ALA A 132 16.55 1.88 -9.89
CA ALA A 132 17.59 0.89 -10.23
C ALA A 132 17.28 -0.54 -9.73
N GLY A 133 16.26 -0.70 -8.88
CA GLY A 133 15.93 -1.97 -8.25
C GLY A 133 16.67 -2.19 -6.92
N ALA A 134 16.47 -3.38 -6.36
CA ALA A 134 17.22 -3.84 -5.20
C ALA A 134 18.42 -4.68 -5.69
N TRP A 135 19.56 -4.49 -5.05
CA TRP A 135 20.80 -5.18 -5.37
C TRP A 135 21.42 -5.74 -4.11
N ASP A 136 21.84 -7.00 -4.15
CA ASP A 136 22.50 -7.64 -3.03
C ASP A 136 24.02 -7.64 -3.24
N TYR A 137 24.77 -7.19 -2.24
CA TYR A 137 26.20 -7.41 -2.19
C TYR A 137 26.47 -8.71 -1.42
N VAL A 138 26.86 -9.75 -2.14
CA VAL A 138 27.03 -11.10 -1.60
C VAL A 138 28.36 -11.21 -0.85
N VAL A 139 28.32 -11.13 0.48
CA VAL A 139 29.50 -11.27 1.34
C VAL A 139 29.92 -12.74 1.52
N LYS A 140 28.93 -13.65 1.62
CA LYS A 140 29.15 -15.10 1.82
C LYS A 140 28.33 -15.91 0.80
N PRO A 141 28.87 -16.24 -0.38
CA PRO A 141 28.12 -16.91 -1.46
C PRO A 141 27.42 -18.20 -1.01
N ALA A 142 28.09 -19.04 -0.22
CA ALA A 142 27.52 -20.30 0.28
C ALA A 142 26.33 -20.11 1.24
N ALA A 143 26.28 -19.00 1.97
CA ALA A 143 25.15 -18.66 2.81
C ALA A 143 24.02 -18.00 1.99
N TYR A 144 24.40 -17.14 1.04
CA TYR A 144 23.45 -16.47 0.15
C TYR A 144 22.66 -17.46 -0.72
N ALA A 145 23.30 -18.50 -1.25
CA ALA A 145 22.64 -19.54 -2.05
C ALA A 145 21.59 -20.37 -1.28
N ARG A 146 21.50 -20.24 0.05
CA ARG A 146 20.50 -20.91 0.90
C ARG A 146 19.31 -20.02 1.26
N LEU A 147 19.34 -18.76 0.85
CA LEU A 147 18.19 -17.86 1.03
C LEU A 147 17.07 -18.27 0.07
N PRO A 148 15.80 -18.22 0.51
CA PRO A 148 14.66 -18.59 -0.32
C PRO A 148 14.41 -17.61 -1.46
#